data_e0ec9c8c7bf750aeba8f199ace49f04e
#
_entry.id   e0ec9c8c7bf750aeba8f199ace49f04e
#
_cell.length_a   1.000
_cell.length_b   1.000
_cell.length_c   1.000
_cell.angle_alpha   90.00
_cell.angle_beta   90.00
_cell.angle_gamma   90.00
#
_symmetry.space_group_name_H-M   'P 1'
#
loop_
_entity.id
_entity.type
_entity.pdbx_description
1 polymer ?
#
loop_
_entity_poly.entity_id
_entity_poly.type
_entity_poly.pdbx_seq_one_letter_code
_entity_poly.pdbx_strand_id
1 'polypeptide(L)'
;MSLPESMSRIVIVGAKSHIDEVIEAIYDVKAIHLIDHTVGADDGFALGTPRPYSPKASERLLKVRAMEKGLGISKKLKTQAISEDEIKSQISSDSVELVEKEITAVFDKRNDLNQRITELNATKKNLELLSDIPIDLELYSGYRSICSMVGTVAEDPTSALSGVDCEVFSSFDKKKGNVIAVFAKATDKDKVQSILSEHGFSEISVPNDTGSATAALTRTDREIEAAQAELENVSKELENLLEKHKDF
;
A
#
# COMPACT_ATOMS: atom_id res chain seq x y z
N MET A 1 12.48 41.34 21.55
CA MET A 1 13.58 40.50 21.05
C MET A 1 14.37 40.07 22.27
N SER A 2 14.33 38.81 22.66
CA SER A 2 15.24 38.32 23.69
C SER A 2 16.63 38.11 23.05
N LEU A 3 17.65 38.65 23.68
CA LEU A 3 19.01 38.38 23.25
C LEU A 3 19.35 36.91 23.53
N PRO A 4 20.07 36.23 22.62
CA PRO A 4 20.50 34.86 22.89
C PRO A 4 21.43 34.83 24.10
N GLU A 5 21.19 33.94 25.04
CA GLU A 5 22.07 33.71 26.17
C GLU A 5 23.38 33.09 25.72
N SER A 6 24.49 33.48 26.42
CA SER A 6 25.80 32.93 26.11
C SER A 6 25.86 31.45 26.51
N MET A 7 26.21 30.58 25.57
CA MET A 7 26.36 29.15 25.81
C MET A 7 27.84 28.77 25.85
N SER A 8 28.20 27.87 26.76
CA SER A 8 29.54 27.32 26.85
C SER A 8 29.54 25.85 26.48
N ARG A 9 30.53 25.42 25.69
CA ARG A 9 30.71 24.00 25.38
C ARG A 9 31.36 23.29 26.57
N ILE A 10 30.74 22.25 27.05
CA ILE A 10 31.19 21.44 28.18
C ILE A 10 31.44 20.02 27.68
N VAL A 11 32.52 19.40 28.13
CA VAL A 11 32.82 17.99 27.93
C VAL A 11 32.83 17.32 29.30
N ILE A 12 32.00 16.31 29.48
CA ILE A 12 31.90 15.54 30.72
C ILE A 12 32.61 14.20 30.48
N VAL A 13 33.63 13.89 31.29
CA VAL A 13 34.39 12.64 31.22
C VAL A 13 34.22 11.88 32.53
N GLY A 14 33.88 10.61 32.43
CA GLY A 14 33.65 9.77 33.60
C GLY A 14 33.82 8.28 33.31
N ALA A 15 33.76 7.48 34.37
CA ALA A 15 33.77 6.02 34.22
C ALA A 15 32.49 5.54 33.54
N LYS A 16 32.61 4.56 32.62
CA LYS A 16 31.50 3.98 31.85
C LYS A 16 30.37 3.39 32.73
N SER A 17 30.72 2.98 33.98
CA SER A 17 29.77 2.46 34.97
C SER A 17 28.76 3.50 35.46
N HIS A 18 29.10 4.80 35.41
CA HIS A 18 28.25 5.89 35.93
C HIS A 18 27.56 6.69 34.83
N ILE A 19 27.58 6.20 33.58
CA ILE A 19 27.05 6.96 32.44
C ILE A 19 25.55 7.20 32.57
N ASP A 20 24.79 6.25 33.11
CA ASP A 20 23.34 6.37 33.27
C ASP A 20 23.00 7.42 34.34
N GLU A 21 23.71 7.41 35.47
CA GLU A 21 23.57 8.41 36.54
C GLU A 21 23.91 9.83 36.04
N VAL A 22 24.94 9.93 35.20
CA VAL A 22 25.35 11.22 34.61
C VAL A 22 24.30 11.71 33.60
N ILE A 23 23.75 10.84 32.78
CA ILE A 23 22.68 11.20 31.84
C ILE A 23 21.45 11.69 32.62
N GLU A 24 21.04 11.01 33.67
CA GLU A 24 19.89 11.37 34.49
C GLU A 24 20.12 12.75 35.15
N ALA A 25 21.29 12.97 35.73
CA ALA A 25 21.67 14.28 36.28
C ALA A 25 21.69 15.41 35.26
N ILE A 26 22.13 15.16 34.03
CA ILE A 26 22.09 16.12 32.90
C ILE A 26 20.65 16.49 32.55
N TYR A 27 19.74 15.52 32.49
CA TYR A 27 18.33 15.76 32.24
C TYR A 27 17.65 16.57 33.32
N ASP A 28 17.99 16.32 34.60
CA ASP A 28 17.43 17.05 35.76
C ASP A 28 17.83 18.53 35.76
N VAL A 29 19.02 18.86 35.30
CA VAL A 29 19.50 20.25 35.20
C VAL A 29 18.66 21.07 34.19
N LYS A 30 18.09 20.46 33.15
CA LYS A 30 17.22 21.08 32.10
C LYS A 30 17.85 22.33 31.41
N ALA A 31 19.14 22.53 31.53
CA ALA A 31 19.87 23.67 30.96
C ALA A 31 20.97 23.23 29.99
N ILE A 32 21.13 21.95 29.71
CA ILE A 32 22.18 21.38 28.89
C ILE A 32 21.59 20.88 27.55
N HIS A 33 22.18 21.34 26.45
CA HIS A 33 21.89 20.83 25.11
C HIS A 33 22.93 19.81 24.71
N LEU A 34 22.52 18.57 24.46
CA LEU A 34 23.40 17.51 23.99
C LEU A 34 23.67 17.70 22.49
N ILE A 35 24.92 17.66 22.09
CA ILE A 35 25.32 17.77 20.69
C ILE A 35 25.82 16.39 20.23
N ASP A 36 25.29 15.90 19.14
CA ASP A 36 25.75 14.66 18.53
C ASP A 36 27.19 14.81 18.03
N HIS A 37 28.02 13.83 18.35
CA HIS A 37 29.38 13.78 17.86
C HIS A 37 29.39 13.43 16.36
N THR A 38 29.92 14.32 15.53
CA THR A 38 30.07 14.06 14.10
C THR A 38 31.33 13.24 13.84
N VAL A 39 31.18 12.09 13.20
CA VAL A 39 32.32 11.25 12.79
C VAL A 39 33.22 12.06 11.83
N GLY A 40 34.48 12.26 12.22
CA GLY A 40 35.47 13.02 11.44
C GLY A 40 36.00 14.29 12.12
N ALA A 41 35.51 14.66 13.29
CA ALA A 41 36.18 15.62 14.12
C ALA A 41 37.46 14.97 14.69
N ASP A 42 38.63 15.60 14.46
CA ASP A 42 39.95 15.12 14.90
C ASP A 42 40.18 15.42 16.41
N ASP A 43 39.21 15.06 17.24
CA ASP A 43 39.16 15.32 18.68
C ASP A 43 39.48 14.07 19.54
N GLY A 44 39.79 12.94 18.88
CA GLY A 44 40.18 11.70 19.55
C GLY A 44 39.00 10.92 20.18
N PHE A 45 37.75 11.33 19.96
CA PHE A 45 36.58 10.61 20.45
C PHE A 45 36.05 9.65 19.39
N ALA A 46 35.59 8.49 19.83
CA ALA A 46 34.88 7.53 18.99
C ALA A 46 33.40 7.43 19.42
N LEU A 47 32.54 7.10 18.47
CA LEU A 47 31.14 6.80 18.78
C LEU A 47 31.04 5.64 19.76
N GLY A 48 30.32 5.86 20.86
CA GLY A 48 30.01 4.82 21.83
C GLY A 48 29.06 3.75 21.28
N THR A 49 28.98 2.62 21.99
CA THR A 49 27.97 1.61 21.71
C THR A 49 26.61 2.05 22.27
N PRO A 50 25.51 1.85 21.52
CA PRO A 50 24.18 2.13 22.05
C PRO A 50 23.92 1.41 23.38
N ARG A 51 23.18 2.06 24.26
CA ARG A 51 22.79 1.44 25.55
C ARG A 51 21.84 0.25 25.30
N PRO A 52 21.81 -0.75 26.19
CA PRO A 52 21.00 -1.96 26.00
C PRO A 52 19.50 -1.68 25.82
N TYR A 53 18.98 -0.60 26.39
CA TYR A 53 17.58 -0.20 26.25
C TYR A 53 17.29 0.65 25.00
N SER A 54 18.32 1.25 24.37
CA SER A 54 18.17 2.14 23.23
C SER A 54 17.49 1.49 22.02
N PRO A 55 17.81 0.25 21.60
CA PRO A 55 17.10 -0.40 20.49
C PRO A 55 15.60 -0.56 20.76
N LYS A 56 15.22 -0.95 21.98
CA LYS A 56 13.81 -1.13 22.36
C LYS A 56 13.06 0.20 22.41
N ALA A 57 13.69 1.26 22.91
CA ALA A 57 13.10 2.60 22.90
C ALA A 57 12.93 3.13 21.48
N SER A 58 13.92 2.92 20.60
CA SER A 58 13.84 3.30 19.18
C SER A 58 12.75 2.54 18.44
N GLU A 59 12.62 1.24 18.69
CA GLU A 59 11.55 0.43 18.10
C GLU A 59 10.16 0.96 18.53
N ARG A 60 9.95 1.20 19.82
CA ARG A 60 8.69 1.75 20.33
C ARG A 60 8.37 3.12 19.73
N LEU A 61 9.38 3.99 19.63
CA LEU A 61 9.21 5.30 19.01
C LEU A 61 8.80 5.20 17.53
N LEU A 62 9.39 4.26 16.77
CA LEU A 62 9.00 4.02 15.38
C LEU A 62 7.56 3.51 15.27
N LYS A 63 7.13 2.63 16.18
CA LYS A 63 5.76 2.13 16.25
C LYS A 63 4.75 3.25 16.52
N VAL A 64 5.01 4.08 17.55
CA VAL A 64 4.14 5.24 17.86
C VAL A 64 4.07 6.21 16.68
N ARG A 65 5.19 6.53 16.04
CA ARG A 65 5.19 7.40 14.84
C ARG A 65 4.46 6.79 13.65
N ALA A 66 4.50 5.48 13.48
CA ALA A 66 3.74 4.79 12.44
C ALA A 66 2.23 4.88 12.72
N MET A 67 1.82 4.69 13.98
CA MET A 67 0.42 4.87 14.39
C MET A 67 -0.05 6.32 14.21
N GLU A 68 0.73 7.30 14.66
CA GLU A 68 0.46 8.73 14.48
C GLU A 68 0.25 9.09 13.00
N LYS A 69 1.15 8.64 12.14
CA LYS A 69 1.06 8.85 10.69
C LYS A 69 -0.17 8.16 10.08
N GLY A 70 -0.43 6.93 10.50
CA GLY A 70 -1.55 6.14 10.00
C GLY A 70 -2.91 6.71 10.38
N LEU A 71 -3.04 7.22 11.61
CA LEU A 71 -4.23 7.90 12.11
C LEU A 71 -4.39 9.33 11.55
N GLY A 72 -3.40 9.83 10.81
CA GLY A 72 -3.45 11.19 10.23
C GLY A 72 -3.34 12.28 11.28
N ILE A 73 -2.78 11.99 12.46
CA ILE A 73 -2.55 12.96 13.52
C ILE A 73 -1.61 14.04 12.99
N SER A 74 -2.14 15.23 12.84
CA SER A 74 -1.38 16.38 12.31
C SER A 74 -0.41 16.90 13.37
N LYS A 75 0.84 17.26 12.96
CA LYS A 75 1.84 17.96 13.78
C LYS A 75 1.36 19.29 14.41
N LYS A 76 0.12 19.68 14.19
CA LYS A 76 -0.50 20.91 14.74
C LYS A 76 -1.23 20.69 16.06
N LEU A 77 -1.28 19.48 16.62
CA LEU A 77 -1.78 19.27 17.96
C LEU A 77 -0.88 20.02 18.94
N LYS A 78 -1.49 20.86 19.77
CA LYS A 78 -0.76 21.54 20.86
C LYS A 78 -0.28 20.47 21.82
N THR A 79 1.03 20.35 21.94
CA THR A 79 1.66 19.49 22.96
C THR A 79 1.19 19.93 24.35
N GLN A 80 0.62 19.02 25.11
CA GLN A 80 0.31 19.23 26.53
C GLN A 80 1.57 18.91 27.34
N ALA A 81 1.78 19.64 28.42
CA ALA A 81 2.83 19.31 29.36
C ALA A 81 2.35 18.10 30.18
N ILE A 82 2.98 16.95 29.97
CA ILE A 82 2.71 15.70 30.70
C ILE A 82 3.87 15.48 31.68
N SER A 83 3.58 14.97 32.89
CA SER A 83 4.62 14.64 33.85
C SER A 83 5.41 13.39 33.42
N GLU A 84 6.69 13.33 33.82
CA GLU A 84 7.56 12.18 33.52
C GLU A 84 6.99 10.88 34.12
N ASP A 85 6.38 10.95 35.30
CA ASP A 85 5.77 9.80 35.98
C ASP A 85 4.55 9.27 35.21
N GLU A 86 3.74 10.14 34.62
CA GLU A 86 2.65 9.75 33.74
C GLU A 86 3.18 9.03 32.49
N ILE A 87 4.22 9.57 31.85
CA ILE A 87 4.85 8.91 30.69
C ILE A 87 5.42 7.55 31.07
N LYS A 88 6.14 7.45 32.20
CA LYS A 88 6.71 6.20 32.70
C LYS A 88 5.60 5.17 33.00
N SER A 89 4.48 5.58 33.57
CA SER A 89 3.36 4.68 33.87
C SER A 89 2.70 4.15 32.59
N GLN A 90 2.55 4.97 31.56
CA GLN A 90 2.00 4.57 30.25
C GLN A 90 2.95 3.66 29.48
N ILE A 91 4.26 3.91 29.52
CA ILE A 91 5.26 3.08 28.84
C ILE A 91 5.48 1.74 29.57
N SER A 92 5.33 1.69 30.89
CA SER A 92 5.51 0.46 31.68
C SER A 92 4.34 -0.51 31.58
N SER A 93 3.16 -0.04 31.16
CA SER A 93 2.01 -0.90 30.86
C SER A 93 2.17 -1.45 29.43
N ASP A 94 1.63 -2.66 29.18
CA ASP A 94 1.55 -3.25 27.81
C ASP A 94 0.56 -2.49 26.90
N SER A 95 0.23 -1.24 27.28
CA SER A 95 -0.76 -0.41 26.58
C SER A 95 -0.34 -0.03 25.18
N VAL A 96 0.96 0.23 24.95
CA VAL A 96 1.48 0.56 23.60
C VAL A 96 1.26 -0.61 22.64
N GLU A 97 1.60 -1.82 23.06
CA GLU A 97 1.46 -3.04 22.27
C GLU A 97 -0.02 -3.38 22.01
N LEU A 98 -0.92 -3.10 22.97
CA LEU A 98 -2.36 -3.30 22.77
C LEU A 98 -2.94 -2.29 21.78
N VAL A 99 -2.61 -1.02 21.93
CA VAL A 99 -3.03 0.05 20.99
C VAL A 99 -2.47 -0.19 19.59
N GLU A 100 -1.18 -0.56 19.49
CA GLU A 100 -0.57 -0.94 18.20
C GLU A 100 -1.35 -2.06 17.52
N LYS A 101 -1.70 -3.12 18.26
CA LYS A 101 -2.43 -4.27 17.72
C LYS A 101 -3.82 -3.88 17.22
N GLU A 102 -4.58 -3.07 18.00
CA GLU A 102 -5.90 -2.59 17.59
C GLU A 102 -5.81 -1.77 16.30
N ILE A 103 -4.89 -0.79 16.24
CA ILE A 103 -4.73 0.10 15.10
C ILE A 103 -4.24 -0.65 13.86
N THR A 104 -3.22 -1.53 14.02
CA THR A 104 -2.67 -2.30 12.91
C THR A 104 -3.71 -3.19 12.26
N ALA A 105 -4.54 -3.87 13.06
CA ALA A 105 -5.60 -4.73 12.53
C ALA A 105 -6.60 -3.96 11.63
N VAL A 106 -6.95 -2.74 12.01
CA VAL A 106 -7.86 -1.90 11.21
C VAL A 106 -7.16 -1.33 9.97
N PHE A 107 -5.86 -1.00 10.06
CA PHE A 107 -5.08 -0.60 8.91
C PHE A 107 -4.92 -1.70 7.88
N ASP A 108 -4.61 -2.91 8.31
CA ASP A 108 -4.47 -4.06 7.42
C ASP A 108 -5.79 -4.30 6.69
N LYS A 109 -6.91 -4.32 7.43
CA LYS A 109 -8.24 -4.44 6.83
C LYS A 109 -8.54 -3.33 5.81
N ARG A 110 -8.17 -2.09 6.09
CA ARG A 110 -8.32 -0.97 5.14
C ARG A 110 -7.47 -1.17 3.89
N ASN A 111 -6.23 -1.61 4.06
CA ASN A 111 -5.31 -1.84 2.95
C ASN A 111 -5.80 -2.99 2.06
N ASP A 112 -6.26 -4.09 2.65
CA ASP A 112 -6.82 -5.23 1.93
C ASP A 112 -8.06 -4.82 1.12
N LEU A 113 -8.97 -4.03 1.71
CA LEU A 113 -10.14 -3.50 1.01
C LEU A 113 -9.76 -2.58 -0.16
N ASN A 114 -8.79 -1.69 0.02
CA ASN A 114 -8.31 -0.83 -1.05
C ASN A 114 -7.68 -1.63 -2.20
N GLN A 115 -6.88 -2.65 -1.87
CA GLN A 115 -6.32 -3.55 -2.86
C GLN A 115 -7.43 -4.29 -3.61
N ARG A 116 -8.40 -4.87 -2.89
CA ARG A 116 -9.54 -5.57 -3.50
C ARG A 116 -10.36 -4.66 -4.41
N ILE A 117 -10.65 -3.42 -4.00
CA ILE A 117 -11.34 -2.44 -4.86
C ILE A 117 -10.54 -2.15 -6.12
N THR A 118 -9.21 -2.05 -6.02
CA THR A 118 -8.32 -1.83 -7.17
C THR A 118 -8.38 -3.01 -8.15
N GLU A 119 -8.31 -4.24 -7.65
CA GLU A 119 -8.40 -5.46 -8.44
C GLU A 119 -9.79 -5.62 -9.11
N LEU A 120 -10.87 -5.35 -8.36
CA LEU A 120 -12.22 -5.37 -8.90
C LEU A 120 -12.43 -4.32 -9.99
N ASN A 121 -11.88 -3.11 -9.83
CA ASN A 121 -11.94 -2.08 -10.86
C ASN A 121 -11.14 -2.45 -12.12
N ALA A 122 -10.00 -3.13 -11.99
CA ALA A 122 -9.27 -3.67 -13.12
C ALA A 122 -10.08 -4.76 -13.85
N THR A 123 -10.71 -5.67 -13.09
CA THR A 123 -11.62 -6.70 -13.61
C THR A 123 -12.82 -6.08 -14.32
N LYS A 124 -13.47 -5.09 -13.70
CA LYS A 124 -14.57 -4.33 -14.31
C LYS A 124 -14.19 -3.74 -15.66
N LYS A 125 -13.03 -3.08 -15.74
CA LYS A 125 -12.54 -2.51 -16.99
C LYS A 125 -12.36 -3.55 -18.10
N ASN A 126 -11.85 -4.73 -17.76
CA ASN A 126 -11.72 -5.83 -18.72
C ASN A 126 -13.09 -6.36 -19.15
N LEU A 127 -14.03 -6.52 -18.22
CA LEU A 127 -15.41 -6.95 -18.51
C LEU A 127 -16.17 -5.94 -19.36
N GLU A 128 -15.95 -4.63 -19.15
CA GLU A 128 -16.55 -3.58 -20.00
C GLU A 128 -16.09 -3.69 -21.45
N LEU A 129 -14.81 -4.02 -21.69
CA LEU A 129 -14.29 -4.27 -23.02
C LEU A 129 -14.90 -5.54 -23.65
N LEU A 130 -15.06 -6.59 -22.85
CA LEU A 130 -15.61 -7.89 -23.31
C LEU A 130 -17.13 -7.88 -23.47
N SER A 131 -17.84 -6.89 -22.92
CA SER A 131 -19.30 -6.86 -22.86
C SER A 131 -20.00 -6.90 -24.23
N ASP A 132 -19.29 -6.43 -25.26
CA ASP A 132 -19.81 -6.35 -26.63
C ASP A 132 -19.46 -7.60 -27.46
N ILE A 133 -18.70 -8.55 -26.90
CA ILE A 133 -18.39 -9.84 -27.53
C ILE A 133 -19.38 -10.89 -27.00
N PRO A 134 -20.18 -11.53 -27.87
CA PRO A 134 -21.24 -12.48 -27.45
C PRO A 134 -20.68 -13.87 -27.14
N ILE A 135 -19.70 -13.95 -26.24
CA ILE A 135 -19.05 -15.20 -25.81
C ILE A 135 -19.05 -15.24 -24.28
N ASP A 136 -19.45 -16.37 -23.72
CA ASP A 136 -19.39 -16.59 -22.28
C ASP A 136 -17.95 -16.75 -21.81
N LEU A 137 -17.65 -16.23 -20.61
CA LEU A 137 -16.29 -16.09 -20.10
C LEU A 137 -15.55 -17.41 -19.96
N GLU A 138 -16.24 -18.49 -19.60
CA GLU A 138 -15.67 -19.83 -19.48
C GLU A 138 -15.20 -20.40 -20.84
N LEU A 139 -15.70 -19.87 -21.95
CA LEU A 139 -15.33 -20.33 -23.28
C LEU A 139 -14.01 -19.74 -23.80
N TYR A 140 -13.40 -18.81 -23.07
CA TYR A 140 -12.08 -18.27 -23.45
C TYR A 140 -10.91 -19.18 -23.03
N SER A 141 -11.14 -20.20 -22.23
CA SER A 141 -10.07 -21.07 -21.72
C SER A 141 -10.52 -22.55 -21.61
N GLY A 142 -9.61 -23.43 -21.20
CA GLY A 142 -9.94 -24.85 -20.94
C GLY A 142 -9.74 -25.78 -22.11
N TYR A 143 -9.31 -25.30 -23.27
CA TYR A 143 -9.10 -26.12 -24.47
C TYR A 143 -7.66 -26.68 -24.54
N ARG A 144 -7.52 -27.90 -25.12
CA ARG A 144 -6.21 -28.50 -25.40
C ARG A 144 -5.72 -28.30 -26.83
N SER A 145 -6.68 -28.23 -27.78
CA SER A 145 -6.40 -28.17 -29.21
C SER A 145 -6.77 -26.82 -29.85
N ILE A 146 -7.36 -25.92 -29.09
CA ILE A 146 -7.73 -24.58 -29.51
C ILE A 146 -6.96 -23.58 -28.65
N CYS A 147 -6.45 -22.52 -29.26
CA CYS A 147 -5.99 -21.34 -28.55
C CYS A 147 -7.02 -20.22 -28.71
N SER A 148 -7.25 -19.48 -27.65
CA SER A 148 -8.01 -18.24 -27.65
C SER A 148 -7.06 -17.06 -27.43
N MET A 149 -7.25 -16.00 -28.18
CA MET A 149 -6.55 -14.73 -28.00
C MET A 149 -7.60 -13.64 -27.97
N VAL A 150 -7.65 -12.89 -26.89
CA VAL A 150 -8.60 -11.79 -26.73
C VAL A 150 -7.86 -10.52 -26.32
N GLY A 151 -8.20 -9.41 -26.95
CA GLY A 151 -7.51 -8.17 -26.68
C GLY A 151 -8.08 -7.00 -27.48
N THR A 152 -7.42 -5.86 -27.34
CA THR A 152 -7.68 -4.69 -28.17
C THR A 152 -6.74 -4.66 -29.35
N VAL A 153 -7.20 -4.09 -30.48
CA VAL A 153 -6.39 -3.88 -31.69
C VAL A 153 -6.48 -2.42 -32.13
N ALA A 154 -5.39 -1.93 -32.74
CA ALA A 154 -5.38 -0.59 -33.31
C ALA A 154 -6.12 -0.54 -34.66
N GLU A 155 -5.92 -1.59 -35.49
CA GLU A 155 -6.50 -1.75 -36.81
C GLU A 155 -7.22 -3.11 -36.92
N ASP A 156 -8.20 -3.21 -37.80
CA ASP A 156 -8.96 -4.45 -38.01
C ASP A 156 -8.11 -5.52 -38.70
N PRO A 157 -7.77 -6.64 -38.04
CA PRO A 157 -6.96 -7.71 -38.63
C PRO A 157 -7.78 -8.76 -39.39
N THR A 158 -9.12 -8.62 -39.49
CA THR A 158 -10.02 -9.67 -40.01
C THR A 158 -9.62 -10.11 -41.43
N SER A 159 -9.20 -9.17 -42.30
CA SER A 159 -8.77 -9.48 -43.64
C SER A 159 -7.45 -10.27 -43.67
N ALA A 160 -6.52 -9.98 -42.78
CA ALA A 160 -5.25 -10.70 -42.67
C ALA A 160 -5.43 -12.11 -42.07
N LEU A 161 -6.43 -12.30 -41.21
CA LEU A 161 -6.79 -13.58 -40.62
C LEU A 161 -7.52 -14.52 -41.57
N SER A 162 -8.04 -14.05 -42.73
CA SER A 162 -8.82 -14.86 -43.68
C SER A 162 -8.06 -16.08 -44.24
N GLY A 163 -6.71 -16.11 -44.14
CA GLY A 163 -5.88 -17.24 -44.53
C GLY A 163 -5.55 -18.24 -43.41
N VAL A 164 -6.20 -18.11 -42.26
CA VAL A 164 -6.03 -18.99 -41.07
C VAL A 164 -7.36 -19.60 -40.74
N ASP A 165 -7.34 -20.89 -40.36
CA ASP A 165 -8.56 -21.59 -39.87
C ASP A 165 -8.89 -21.14 -38.45
N CYS A 166 -9.65 -20.05 -38.33
CA CYS A 166 -9.99 -19.42 -37.06
C CYS A 166 -11.38 -18.79 -37.08
N GLU A 167 -11.99 -18.72 -35.93
CA GLU A 167 -13.24 -17.97 -35.71
C GLU A 167 -12.87 -16.64 -35.04
N VAL A 168 -13.43 -15.54 -35.57
CA VAL A 168 -13.15 -14.18 -35.13
C VAL A 168 -14.41 -13.50 -34.68
N PHE A 169 -14.42 -13.01 -33.45
CA PHE A 169 -15.46 -12.17 -32.88
C PHE A 169 -14.86 -10.80 -32.61
N SER A 170 -15.49 -9.76 -33.10
CA SER A 170 -14.97 -8.41 -32.94
C SER A 170 -16.06 -7.39 -32.66
N SER A 171 -15.73 -6.39 -31.88
CA SER A 171 -16.52 -5.18 -31.67
C SER A 171 -15.65 -3.97 -31.89
N PHE A 172 -16.08 -3.12 -32.85
CA PHE A 172 -15.37 -1.89 -33.19
C PHE A 172 -16.20 -0.69 -32.74
N ASP A 173 -15.99 -0.23 -31.52
CA ASP A 173 -16.62 0.96 -30.97
C ASP A 173 -15.60 2.08 -30.80
N LYS A 174 -15.89 3.24 -31.42
CA LYS A 174 -15.03 4.44 -31.33
C LYS A 174 -14.82 4.96 -29.91
N LYS A 175 -15.69 4.62 -28.96
CA LYS A 175 -15.62 5.08 -27.57
C LYS A 175 -14.94 4.07 -26.65
N LYS A 176 -15.17 2.77 -26.88
CA LYS A 176 -14.66 1.67 -26.03
C LYS A 176 -13.34 1.08 -26.54
N GLY A 177 -13.01 1.33 -27.82
CA GLY A 177 -11.87 0.72 -28.51
C GLY A 177 -12.30 -0.51 -29.32
N ASN A 178 -11.38 -0.97 -30.16
CA ASN A 178 -11.61 -2.13 -31.01
C ASN A 178 -11.20 -3.39 -30.23
N VAL A 179 -12.18 -4.23 -29.90
CA VAL A 179 -11.94 -5.48 -29.18
C VAL A 179 -12.10 -6.65 -30.12
N ILE A 180 -11.22 -7.62 -30.02
CA ILE A 180 -11.22 -8.84 -30.85
C ILE A 180 -10.99 -10.07 -29.98
N ALA A 181 -11.71 -11.13 -30.29
CA ALA A 181 -11.49 -12.47 -29.75
C ALA A 181 -11.29 -13.44 -30.92
N VAL A 182 -10.18 -14.14 -30.96
CA VAL A 182 -9.79 -15.07 -32.02
C VAL A 182 -9.64 -16.47 -31.41
N PHE A 183 -10.31 -17.44 -31.99
CA PHE A 183 -10.20 -18.85 -31.63
C PHE A 183 -9.61 -19.60 -32.82
N ALA A 184 -8.45 -20.20 -32.65
CA ALA A 184 -7.75 -20.93 -33.69
C ALA A 184 -7.22 -22.27 -33.19
N LYS A 185 -6.76 -23.14 -34.10
CA LYS A 185 -6.05 -24.33 -33.70
C LYS A 185 -4.76 -23.99 -32.95
N ALA A 186 -4.43 -24.74 -31.91
CA ALA A 186 -3.22 -24.53 -31.14
C ALA A 186 -1.93 -24.55 -32.00
N THR A 187 -1.94 -25.26 -33.15
CA THR A 187 -0.86 -25.30 -34.12
C THR A 187 -0.65 -23.98 -34.85
N ASP A 188 -1.68 -23.15 -34.97
CA ASP A 188 -1.66 -21.89 -35.70
C ASP A 188 -1.45 -20.68 -34.76
N LYS A 189 -1.23 -20.93 -33.48
CA LYS A 189 -1.08 -19.91 -32.45
C LYS A 189 -0.07 -18.83 -32.82
N ASP A 190 1.13 -19.22 -33.19
CA ASP A 190 2.22 -18.27 -33.48
C ASP A 190 1.90 -17.42 -34.71
N LYS A 191 1.23 -18.02 -35.74
CA LYS A 191 0.81 -17.31 -36.93
C LYS A 191 -0.26 -16.26 -36.61
N VAL A 192 -1.27 -16.62 -35.80
CA VAL A 192 -2.32 -15.69 -35.37
C VAL A 192 -1.72 -14.57 -34.51
N GLN A 193 -0.83 -14.92 -33.60
CA GLN A 193 -0.16 -13.93 -32.73
C GLN A 193 0.67 -12.93 -33.54
N SER A 194 1.39 -13.37 -34.57
CA SER A 194 2.15 -12.48 -35.45
C SER A 194 1.22 -11.49 -36.16
N ILE A 195 0.15 -12.00 -36.80
CA ILE A 195 -0.83 -11.15 -37.49
C ILE A 195 -1.46 -10.13 -36.54
N LEU A 196 -1.88 -10.56 -35.35
CA LEU A 196 -2.50 -9.68 -34.36
C LEU A 196 -1.49 -8.61 -33.90
N SER A 197 -0.24 -8.99 -33.68
CA SER A 197 0.82 -8.04 -33.24
C SER A 197 1.08 -6.96 -34.29
N GLU A 198 1.06 -7.28 -35.59
CA GLU A 198 1.19 -6.32 -36.68
C GLU A 198 0.06 -5.27 -36.69
N HIS A 199 -1.11 -5.61 -36.12
CA HIS A 199 -2.28 -4.74 -36.01
C HIS A 199 -2.42 -4.07 -34.62
N GLY A 200 -1.33 -4.03 -33.84
CA GLY A 200 -1.31 -3.36 -32.54
C GLY A 200 -2.12 -4.07 -31.45
N PHE A 201 -2.11 -5.40 -31.45
CA PHE A 201 -2.80 -6.21 -30.46
C PHE A 201 -2.22 -6.02 -29.05
N SER A 202 -3.12 -5.78 -28.10
CA SER A 202 -2.84 -5.79 -26.68
C SER A 202 -3.79 -6.76 -25.98
N GLU A 203 -3.24 -7.78 -25.38
CA GLU A 203 -4.00 -8.84 -24.71
C GLU A 203 -4.79 -8.30 -23.51
N ILE A 204 -6.06 -8.78 -23.37
CA ILE A 204 -6.91 -8.52 -22.22
C ILE A 204 -6.96 -9.81 -21.38
N SER A 205 -6.70 -9.67 -20.08
CA SER A 205 -6.90 -10.77 -19.15
C SER A 205 -8.40 -11.02 -18.96
N VAL A 206 -8.88 -12.18 -19.40
CA VAL A 206 -10.27 -12.62 -19.18
C VAL A 206 -10.41 -13.07 -17.72
N PRO A 207 -11.36 -12.50 -16.96
CA PRO A 207 -11.62 -12.94 -15.61
C PRO A 207 -12.08 -14.40 -15.55
N ASN A 208 -11.63 -15.14 -14.55
CA ASN A 208 -12.07 -16.52 -14.31
C ASN A 208 -13.48 -16.51 -13.68
N ASP A 209 -14.49 -16.29 -14.50
CA ASP A 209 -15.91 -16.22 -14.14
C ASP A 209 -16.73 -16.99 -15.16
N THR A 210 -18.04 -17.10 -14.97
CA THR A 210 -18.96 -17.85 -15.83
C THR A 210 -20.11 -16.98 -16.34
N GLY A 211 -20.61 -17.34 -17.53
CA GLY A 211 -21.68 -16.64 -18.21
C GLY A 211 -21.20 -15.39 -18.96
N SER A 212 -22.14 -14.55 -19.38
CA SER A 212 -21.81 -13.37 -20.19
C SER A 212 -21.02 -12.32 -19.41
N ALA A 213 -20.14 -11.58 -20.12
CA ALA A 213 -19.38 -10.48 -19.54
C ALA A 213 -20.27 -9.42 -18.89
N THR A 214 -21.47 -9.16 -19.43
CA THR A 214 -22.47 -8.24 -18.84
C THR A 214 -23.02 -8.74 -17.50
N ALA A 215 -23.27 -10.04 -17.38
CA ALA A 215 -23.71 -10.61 -16.10
C ALA A 215 -22.59 -10.56 -15.04
N ALA A 216 -21.36 -10.87 -15.44
CA ALA A 216 -20.17 -10.74 -14.60
C ALA A 216 -19.94 -9.29 -14.18
N LEU A 217 -20.07 -8.33 -15.10
CA LEU A 217 -19.96 -6.90 -14.81
C LEU A 217 -20.92 -6.46 -13.70
N THR A 218 -22.19 -6.90 -13.80
CA THR A 218 -23.20 -6.60 -12.76
C THR A 218 -22.84 -7.18 -11.41
N ARG A 219 -22.23 -8.37 -11.36
CA ARG A 219 -21.72 -8.97 -10.11
C ARG A 219 -20.54 -8.17 -9.54
N THR A 220 -19.58 -7.84 -10.40
CA THR A 220 -18.39 -7.05 -10.03
C THR A 220 -18.77 -5.68 -9.49
N ASP A 221 -19.76 -5.00 -10.10
CA ASP A 221 -20.24 -3.71 -9.60
C ASP A 221 -20.80 -3.81 -8.17
N ARG A 222 -21.59 -4.84 -7.90
CA ARG A 222 -22.10 -5.09 -6.53
C ARG A 222 -20.98 -5.39 -5.54
N GLU A 223 -19.95 -6.12 -5.95
CA GLU A 223 -18.79 -6.38 -5.08
C GLU A 223 -18.00 -5.11 -4.79
N ILE A 224 -17.85 -4.22 -5.78
CA ILE A 224 -17.21 -2.91 -5.58
C ILE A 224 -18.03 -2.07 -4.59
N GLU A 225 -19.35 -1.98 -4.78
CA GLU A 225 -20.24 -1.24 -3.85
C GLU A 225 -20.16 -1.80 -2.43
N ALA A 226 -20.18 -3.12 -2.27
CA ALA A 226 -20.04 -3.77 -0.96
C ALA A 226 -18.67 -3.48 -0.30
N ALA A 227 -17.58 -3.58 -1.08
CA ALA A 227 -16.23 -3.29 -0.58
C ALA A 227 -16.05 -1.81 -0.21
N GLN A 228 -16.65 -0.90 -0.97
CA GLN A 228 -16.65 0.54 -0.66
C GLN A 228 -17.44 0.86 0.61
N ALA A 229 -18.61 0.25 0.81
CA ALA A 229 -19.38 0.40 2.04
C ALA A 229 -18.62 -0.14 3.26
N GLU A 230 -17.92 -1.26 3.11
CA GLU A 230 -17.07 -1.81 4.17
C GLU A 230 -15.88 -0.89 4.47
N LEU A 231 -15.25 -0.31 3.45
CA LEU A 231 -14.15 0.67 3.59
C LEU A 231 -14.61 1.92 4.36
N GLU A 232 -15.84 2.38 4.12
CA GLU A 232 -16.43 3.50 4.88
C GLU A 232 -16.60 3.14 6.36
N ASN A 233 -17.06 1.92 6.67
CA ASN A 233 -17.18 1.45 8.05
C ASN A 233 -15.82 1.35 8.74
N VAL A 234 -14.80 0.84 8.07
CA VAL A 234 -13.42 0.79 8.58
C VAL A 234 -12.86 2.19 8.80
N SER A 235 -13.20 3.15 7.95
CA SER A 235 -12.79 4.55 8.13
C SER A 235 -13.41 5.16 9.40
N LYS A 236 -14.68 4.89 9.67
CA LYS A 236 -15.35 5.30 10.92
C LYS A 236 -14.75 4.60 12.15
N GLU A 237 -14.34 3.34 12.01
CA GLU A 237 -13.65 2.61 13.08
C GLU A 237 -12.30 3.24 13.41
N LEU A 238 -11.53 3.68 12.39
CA LEU A 238 -10.28 4.43 12.58
C LEU A 238 -10.51 5.76 13.28
N GLU A 239 -11.56 6.51 12.93
CA GLU A 239 -11.92 7.76 13.60
C GLU A 239 -12.27 7.52 15.08
N ASN A 240 -13.02 6.45 15.38
CA ASN A 240 -13.32 6.08 16.75
C ASN A 240 -12.07 5.67 17.55
N LEU A 241 -11.14 4.94 16.93
CA LEU A 241 -9.86 4.60 17.55
C LEU A 241 -9.01 5.84 17.82
N LEU A 242 -9.01 6.82 16.90
CA LEU A 242 -8.34 8.09 17.10
C LEU A 242 -8.92 8.83 18.31
N GLU A 243 -10.25 8.95 18.43
CA GLU A 243 -10.89 9.58 19.58
C GLU A 243 -10.63 8.84 20.89
N LYS A 244 -10.60 7.49 20.85
CA LYS A 244 -10.31 6.65 22.02
C LYS A 244 -8.88 6.83 22.53
N HIS A 245 -7.93 7.01 21.62
CA HIS A 245 -6.49 7.01 21.93
C HIS A 245 -5.81 8.37 21.72
N LYS A 246 -6.57 9.46 21.53
CA LYS A 246 -6.00 10.79 21.28
C LYS A 246 -5.16 11.35 22.43
N ASP A 247 -5.45 10.90 23.66
CA ASP A 247 -4.76 11.34 24.87
C ASP A 247 -3.61 10.38 25.27
N PHE A 248 -3.39 9.32 24.48
CA PHE A 248 -2.32 8.33 24.63
C PHE A 248 -1.07 8.79 23.87
#